data_3207675d718395f1351cf8e484145d24
#
_entry.id   3207675d718395f1351cf8e484145d24
#
_cell.length_a   1.000
_cell.length_b   1.000
_cell.length_c   1.000
_cell.angle_alpha   90.00
_cell.angle_beta   90.00
_cell.angle_gamma   90.00
#
_symmetry.space_group_name_H-M   'P 1'
#
loop_
_entity.id
_entity.type
_entity.pdbx_description
1 polymer ?
#
loop_
_entity_poly.entity_id
_entity_poly.type
_entity_poly.pdbx_seq_one_letter_code
_entity_poly.pdbx_strand_id
1 'polypeptide(L)'
;MRLPGHVRVGVIALVLATAMAIPTLPSAASAPSEPVDPATDPAARPPAGPRSENIPTYDAVLTVRTDGVLHVHETITYDFGDSRGYGIVRTVPYRIKNRLYGIGGVRASSSTGASAKVRTAKFLHELRISVGDEGKPVGGLQAYVLDYDVTGALTPYRGRDELAWDALGTGWGVPIDDAAVRVVSPVPLAGADCAAGRPGDTGRCGATRGRRHSVEFTQSGLQPHEGMMIRIALPEGIIRVPPPRYAPAHFRGSVAGSWALIAGLLLAALVWLCRRVLAGRGLVLMGGTFLLAAGVVAVSWDLADDILRGGLWEASVGDAAMIGVAAAVVGAALIWAARPWSAQGLQ
;
A
#
# COMPACT_ATOMS: atom_id res chain seq x y z
N MET A 1 -12.21 40.74 18.18
CA MET A 1 -11.31 41.13 17.08
C MET A 1 -11.37 40.02 16.02
N ARG A 2 -11.94 40.31 14.83
CA ARG A 2 -12.32 39.31 13.82
C ARG A 2 -11.13 38.97 12.92
N LEU A 3 -10.90 37.70 12.65
CA LEU A 3 -10.01 37.22 11.59
C LEU A 3 -10.76 37.17 10.25
N PRO A 4 -10.16 37.53 9.14
CA PRO A 4 -10.69 37.19 7.83
C PRO A 4 -9.72 36.31 7.00
N GLY A 5 -10.30 35.48 6.17
CA GLY A 5 -9.93 35.30 4.79
C GLY A 5 -9.31 33.98 4.38
N HIS A 6 -10.15 33.06 3.93
CA HIS A 6 -9.74 31.86 3.18
C HIS A 6 -9.24 32.23 1.78
N VAL A 7 -8.02 31.88 1.44
CA VAL A 7 -7.53 31.86 0.05
C VAL A 7 -7.82 30.47 -0.54
N ARG A 8 -8.78 30.40 -1.45
CA ARG A 8 -9.04 29.21 -2.27
C ARG A 8 -8.14 29.27 -3.50
N VAL A 9 -7.21 28.34 -3.60
CA VAL A 9 -6.47 28.07 -4.83
C VAL A 9 -7.32 27.16 -5.70
N GLY A 10 -7.84 27.71 -6.81
CA GLY A 10 -8.59 26.95 -7.80
C GLY A 10 -7.64 26.13 -8.68
N VAL A 11 -7.78 24.81 -8.66
CA VAL A 11 -7.17 23.91 -9.64
C VAL A 11 -8.09 23.87 -10.85
N ILE A 12 -7.62 24.40 -11.99
CA ILE A 12 -8.31 24.29 -13.28
C ILE A 12 -8.07 22.88 -13.81
N ALA A 13 -9.09 22.04 -13.70
CA ALA A 13 -9.13 20.74 -14.37
C ALA A 13 -9.68 20.93 -15.79
N LEU A 14 -8.84 20.70 -16.79
CA LEU A 14 -9.24 20.65 -18.20
C LEU A 14 -9.93 19.29 -18.46
N VAL A 15 -11.26 19.28 -18.52
CA VAL A 15 -12.04 18.10 -18.89
C VAL A 15 -12.23 18.11 -20.42
N LEU A 16 -11.56 17.19 -21.09
CA LEU A 16 -11.85 16.84 -22.50
C LEU A 16 -13.08 15.92 -22.51
N ALA A 17 -14.22 16.47 -22.91
CA ALA A 17 -15.43 15.71 -23.16
C ALA A 17 -15.35 15.03 -24.54
N THR A 18 -15.13 13.71 -24.56
CA THR A 18 -15.37 12.90 -25.74
C THR A 18 -16.81 12.40 -25.71
N ALA A 19 -17.64 12.90 -26.63
CA ALA A 19 -18.99 12.43 -26.84
C ALA A 19 -18.95 11.00 -27.43
N MET A 20 -19.39 9.99 -26.66
CA MET A 20 -19.69 8.67 -27.19
C MET A 20 -21.17 8.59 -27.56
N ALA A 21 -21.43 8.36 -28.84
CA ALA A 21 -22.76 8.07 -29.36
C ALA A 21 -23.23 6.69 -28.83
N ILE A 22 -24.41 6.67 -28.22
CA ILE A 22 -25.08 5.44 -27.76
C ILE A 22 -25.85 4.86 -28.94
N PRO A 23 -25.59 3.62 -29.38
CA PRO A 23 -26.44 2.98 -30.37
C PRO A 23 -27.75 2.51 -29.70
N THR A 24 -28.88 2.92 -30.28
CA THR A 24 -30.21 2.44 -29.91
C THR A 24 -30.40 0.98 -30.33
N LEU A 25 -30.70 0.11 -29.36
CA LEU A 25 -31.07 -1.27 -29.59
C LEU A 25 -32.51 -1.35 -30.14
N PRO A 26 -32.79 -2.21 -31.15
CA PRO A 26 -34.13 -2.43 -31.61
C PRO A 26 -34.94 -3.28 -30.63
N SER A 27 -36.20 -2.91 -30.45
CA SER A 27 -37.21 -3.60 -29.63
C SER A 27 -37.43 -5.04 -30.17
N ALA A 28 -37.23 -6.03 -29.31
CA ALA A 28 -37.49 -7.43 -29.65
C ALA A 28 -39.01 -7.71 -29.63
N ALA A 29 -39.49 -8.19 -30.74
CA ALA A 29 -40.85 -8.69 -30.91
C ALA A 29 -41.04 -9.99 -30.12
N SER A 30 -42.20 -10.13 -29.49
CA SER A 30 -42.64 -11.31 -28.75
C SER A 30 -42.77 -12.54 -29.68
N ALA A 31 -42.06 -13.63 -29.35
CA ALA A 31 -42.19 -14.92 -29.96
C ALA A 31 -43.34 -15.72 -29.32
N PRO A 32 -44.05 -16.56 -30.10
CA PRO A 32 -45.16 -17.36 -29.57
C PRO A 32 -44.66 -18.52 -28.69
N SER A 33 -45.41 -18.82 -27.63
CA SER A 33 -45.18 -19.92 -26.69
C SER A 33 -45.36 -21.28 -27.36
N GLU A 34 -44.29 -22.09 -27.36
CA GLU A 34 -44.33 -23.51 -27.71
C GLU A 34 -44.96 -24.36 -26.58
N PRO A 35 -45.61 -25.49 -26.89
CA PRO A 35 -46.25 -26.35 -25.89
C PRO A 35 -45.21 -27.11 -25.07
N VAL A 36 -45.40 -27.13 -23.74
CA VAL A 36 -44.60 -27.84 -22.75
C VAL A 36 -44.82 -29.35 -22.89
N ASP A 37 -43.75 -30.09 -23.18
CA ASP A 37 -43.71 -31.54 -23.19
C ASP A 37 -43.52 -32.08 -21.75
N PRO A 38 -44.39 -32.98 -21.23
CA PRO A 38 -44.31 -33.42 -19.83
C PRO A 38 -43.44 -34.68 -19.67
N ALA A 39 -42.14 -34.57 -19.88
CA ALA A 39 -41.19 -35.63 -19.53
C ALA A 39 -39.85 -35.06 -19.13
N THR A 40 -39.82 -34.29 -18.03
CA THR A 40 -38.56 -33.89 -17.41
C THR A 40 -38.42 -34.64 -16.10
N ASP A 41 -37.46 -35.54 -16.07
CA ASP A 41 -36.99 -36.31 -14.91
C ASP A 41 -36.70 -35.37 -13.71
N PRO A 42 -37.36 -35.50 -12.54
CA PRO A 42 -37.16 -34.60 -11.39
C PRO A 42 -35.84 -34.78 -10.67
N ALA A 43 -34.93 -35.62 -11.19
CA ALA A 43 -33.62 -35.90 -10.54
C ALA A 43 -32.43 -35.20 -11.22
N ALA A 44 -32.59 -34.50 -12.33
CA ALA A 44 -31.50 -33.73 -12.93
C ALA A 44 -31.27 -32.43 -12.14
N ARG A 45 -30.37 -32.47 -11.14
CA ARG A 45 -29.84 -31.24 -10.52
C ARG A 45 -29.25 -30.36 -11.62
N PRO A 46 -29.64 -29.10 -11.77
CA PRO A 46 -29.05 -28.24 -12.77
C PRO A 46 -27.52 -28.25 -12.64
N PRO A 47 -26.78 -28.22 -13.75
CA PRO A 47 -25.33 -28.20 -13.69
C PRO A 47 -24.91 -27.04 -12.80
N ALA A 48 -24.07 -27.34 -11.80
CA ALA A 48 -23.52 -26.32 -10.95
C ALA A 48 -22.85 -25.27 -11.84
N GLY A 49 -23.19 -24.01 -11.67
CA GLY A 49 -22.56 -22.92 -12.40
C GLY A 49 -21.03 -22.91 -12.15
N PRO A 50 -20.27 -22.18 -12.96
CA PRO A 50 -18.81 -22.10 -12.80
C PRO A 50 -18.48 -21.68 -11.35
N ARG A 51 -17.60 -22.44 -10.70
CA ARG A 51 -17.15 -22.16 -9.34
C ARG A 51 -16.11 -21.05 -9.38
N SER A 52 -16.40 -19.96 -8.67
CA SER A 52 -15.46 -18.85 -8.47
C SER A 52 -14.44 -19.19 -7.39
N GLU A 53 -13.31 -18.50 -7.43
CA GLU A 53 -12.28 -18.59 -6.38
C GLU A 53 -12.80 -18.02 -5.06
N ASN A 54 -12.47 -18.69 -3.94
CA ASN A 54 -12.76 -18.23 -2.58
C ASN A 54 -11.76 -18.81 -1.58
N ILE A 55 -11.83 -18.33 -0.35
CA ILE A 55 -11.12 -18.88 0.81
C ILE A 55 -12.16 -19.46 1.77
N PRO A 56 -12.44 -20.78 1.70
CA PRO A 56 -13.41 -21.42 2.58
C PRO A 56 -13.09 -21.26 4.05
N THR A 57 -11.79 -21.38 4.43
CA THR A 57 -11.34 -21.20 5.81
C THR A 57 -10.03 -20.44 5.90
N TYR A 58 -9.98 -19.51 6.85
CA TYR A 58 -8.77 -18.78 7.19
C TYR A 58 -8.58 -18.77 8.70
N ASP A 59 -7.63 -19.55 9.19
CA ASP A 59 -7.30 -19.62 10.61
C ASP A 59 -5.95 -18.95 10.86
N ALA A 60 -5.92 -17.97 11.78
CA ALA A 60 -4.70 -17.30 12.19
C ALA A 60 -4.48 -17.43 13.70
N VAL A 61 -3.29 -17.86 14.09
CA VAL A 61 -2.84 -17.89 15.49
C VAL A 61 -1.75 -16.84 15.66
N LEU A 62 -2.02 -15.85 16.48
CA LEU A 62 -1.14 -14.72 16.78
C LEU A 62 -0.56 -14.92 18.19
N THR A 63 0.70 -15.27 18.28
CA THR A 63 1.39 -15.50 19.57
C THR A 63 2.25 -14.29 19.91
N VAL A 64 1.86 -13.58 20.97
CA VAL A 64 2.68 -12.51 21.54
C VAL A 64 3.83 -13.15 22.34
N ARG A 65 5.06 -12.81 22.00
CA ARG A 65 6.24 -13.33 22.70
C ARG A 65 6.71 -12.34 23.78
N THR A 66 7.46 -12.82 24.75
CA THR A 66 8.00 -11.99 25.84
C THR A 66 9.01 -10.95 25.39
N ASP A 67 9.63 -11.15 24.21
CA ASP A 67 10.54 -10.19 23.58
C ASP A 67 9.82 -9.10 22.77
N GLY A 68 8.46 -9.09 22.75
CA GLY A 68 7.64 -8.12 22.03
C GLY A 68 7.47 -8.43 20.53
N VAL A 69 7.91 -9.59 20.09
CA VAL A 69 7.66 -10.07 18.73
C VAL A 69 6.28 -10.75 18.69
N LEU A 70 5.53 -10.44 17.63
CA LEU A 70 4.29 -11.14 17.30
C LEU A 70 4.63 -12.25 16.29
N HIS A 71 4.50 -13.51 16.73
CA HIS A 71 4.59 -14.65 15.82
C HIS A 71 3.22 -14.93 15.21
N VAL A 72 3.16 -15.00 13.91
CA VAL A 72 1.93 -15.21 13.13
C VAL A 72 2.02 -16.57 12.44
N HIS A 73 1.02 -17.40 12.69
CA HIS A 73 0.81 -18.69 12.05
C HIS A 73 -0.55 -18.65 11.36
N GLU A 74 -0.58 -18.72 10.04
CA GLU A 74 -1.79 -18.66 9.22
C GLU A 74 -2.00 -20.00 8.52
N THR A 75 -3.20 -20.56 8.62
CA THR A 75 -3.65 -21.72 7.83
C THR A 75 -4.76 -21.28 6.91
N ILE A 76 -4.52 -21.35 5.61
CA ILE A 76 -5.40 -20.81 4.57
C ILE A 76 -5.82 -21.94 3.66
N THR A 77 -7.10 -22.26 3.63
CA THR A 77 -7.69 -23.14 2.63
C THR A 77 -8.19 -22.29 1.49
N TYR A 78 -7.64 -22.45 0.29
CA TYR A 78 -7.97 -21.67 -0.90
C TYR A 78 -8.57 -22.59 -1.96
N ASP A 79 -9.78 -22.31 -2.42
CA ASP A 79 -10.39 -22.98 -3.56
C ASP A 79 -10.19 -22.14 -4.83
N PHE A 80 -9.46 -22.68 -5.78
CA PHE A 80 -9.26 -22.07 -7.11
C PHE A 80 -10.48 -22.23 -8.01
N GLY A 81 -11.56 -22.88 -7.55
CA GLY A 81 -12.76 -23.13 -8.34
C GLY A 81 -12.42 -23.92 -9.60
N ASP A 82 -12.89 -23.42 -10.73
CA ASP A 82 -12.61 -23.98 -12.05
C ASP A 82 -11.34 -23.37 -12.70
N SER A 83 -10.69 -22.42 -12.02
CA SER A 83 -9.46 -21.77 -12.47
C SER A 83 -8.23 -22.61 -12.12
N ARG A 84 -7.09 -22.27 -12.75
CA ARG A 84 -5.77 -22.73 -12.35
C ARG A 84 -4.92 -21.55 -11.95
N GLY A 85 -4.30 -21.63 -10.78
CA GLY A 85 -3.34 -20.66 -10.28
C GLY A 85 -1.95 -21.25 -10.10
N TYR A 86 -1.02 -20.44 -9.64
CA TYR A 86 0.35 -20.87 -9.32
C TYR A 86 0.66 -20.77 -7.82
N GLY A 87 -0.39 -20.65 -7.00
CA GLY A 87 -0.31 -20.47 -5.56
C GLY A 87 -1.05 -19.22 -5.09
N ILE A 88 -0.74 -18.78 -3.87
CA ILE A 88 -1.39 -17.63 -3.23
C ILE A 88 -0.41 -16.48 -3.00
N VAL A 89 -0.96 -15.27 -2.85
CA VAL A 89 -0.19 -14.07 -2.49
C VAL A 89 -0.79 -13.46 -1.23
N ARG A 90 -0.01 -13.44 -0.16
CA ARG A 90 -0.34 -12.77 1.11
C ARG A 90 0.37 -11.43 1.16
N THR A 91 -0.35 -10.35 1.39
CA THR A 91 0.22 -9.02 1.57
C THR A 91 0.16 -8.63 3.04
N VAL A 92 1.32 -8.24 3.59
CA VAL A 92 1.46 -7.84 5.01
C VAL A 92 2.04 -6.42 5.05
N PRO A 93 1.38 -5.45 5.70
CA PRO A 93 1.89 -4.09 5.74
C PRO A 93 3.17 -4.01 6.58
N TYR A 94 4.29 -3.57 5.97
CA TYR A 94 5.52 -3.24 6.69
C TYR A 94 5.60 -1.74 7.04
N ARG A 95 4.71 -0.93 6.48
CA ARG A 95 4.60 0.49 6.79
C ARG A 95 3.12 0.91 6.80
N ILE A 96 2.69 1.52 7.89
CA ILE A 96 1.37 2.14 8.00
C ILE A 96 1.59 3.60 8.37
N LYS A 97 1.25 4.53 7.45
CA LYS A 97 1.63 5.95 7.54
C LYS A 97 3.15 6.07 7.63
N ASN A 98 3.68 6.58 8.74
CA ASN A 98 5.12 6.69 9.00
C ASN A 98 5.66 5.61 9.95
N ARG A 99 4.81 4.72 10.50
CA ARG A 99 5.22 3.64 11.38
C ARG A 99 5.75 2.45 10.58
N LEU A 100 6.89 1.91 11.00
CA LEU A 100 7.56 0.79 10.37
C LEU A 100 7.40 -0.48 11.21
N TYR A 101 7.10 -1.58 10.52
CA TYR A 101 7.03 -2.93 11.08
C TYR A 101 8.14 -3.78 10.45
N GLY A 102 8.81 -4.58 11.25
CA GLY A 102 9.78 -5.55 10.73
C GLY A 102 9.09 -6.89 10.53
N ILE A 103 9.09 -7.40 9.29
CA ILE A 103 8.53 -8.70 8.96
C ILE A 103 9.67 -9.61 8.54
N GLY A 104 9.79 -10.77 9.18
CA GLY A 104 10.89 -11.70 8.92
C GLY A 104 10.53 -13.14 9.24
N GLY A 105 11.48 -14.06 9.02
CA GLY A 105 11.30 -15.48 9.32
C GLY A 105 10.22 -16.18 8.49
N VAL A 106 9.88 -15.65 7.30
CA VAL A 106 8.78 -16.15 6.48
C VAL A 106 9.06 -17.58 6.01
N ARG A 107 8.14 -18.48 6.31
CA ARG A 107 8.12 -19.87 5.88
C ARG A 107 6.73 -20.25 5.42
N ALA A 108 6.65 -21.23 4.54
CA ALA A 108 5.38 -21.81 4.13
C ALA A 108 5.49 -23.32 3.98
N SER A 109 4.35 -23.97 4.15
CA SER A 109 4.16 -25.39 3.84
C SER A 109 2.77 -25.60 3.23
N SER A 110 2.53 -26.79 2.67
CA SER A 110 1.22 -27.18 2.13
C SER A 110 0.98 -28.64 2.48
N SER A 111 -0.22 -28.96 2.96
CA SER A 111 -0.65 -30.33 3.24
C SER A 111 -1.29 -31.03 2.04
N THR A 112 -1.63 -30.29 0.98
CA THR A 112 -2.29 -30.80 -0.23
C THR A 112 -1.33 -31.13 -1.36
N GLY A 113 -0.01 -30.96 -1.14
CA GLY A 113 1.01 -31.19 -2.17
C GLY A 113 1.22 -30.03 -3.14
N ALA A 114 0.53 -28.89 -2.94
CA ALA A 114 0.84 -27.66 -3.65
C ALA A 114 2.26 -27.17 -3.35
N SER A 115 2.90 -26.52 -4.29
CA SER A 115 4.24 -25.96 -4.05
C SER A 115 4.20 -24.90 -2.96
N ALA A 116 5.04 -25.04 -1.94
CA ALA A 116 5.20 -24.09 -0.84
C ALA A 116 6.45 -23.21 -0.98
N LYS A 117 6.96 -23.04 -2.21
CA LYS A 117 8.10 -22.17 -2.47
C LYS A 117 7.75 -20.73 -2.17
N VAL A 118 8.50 -20.10 -1.25
CA VAL A 118 8.27 -18.72 -0.82
C VAL A 118 9.13 -17.75 -1.60
N ARG A 119 8.52 -16.68 -2.08
CA ARG A 119 9.18 -15.47 -2.56
C ARG A 119 8.61 -14.26 -1.86
N THR A 120 9.45 -13.34 -1.45
CA THR A 120 9.03 -12.09 -0.80
C THR A 120 9.52 -10.90 -1.61
N ALA A 121 8.65 -9.91 -1.76
CA ALA A 121 8.98 -8.66 -2.43
C ALA A 121 8.27 -7.49 -1.72
N LYS A 122 8.98 -6.40 -1.48
CA LYS A 122 8.35 -5.17 -1.02
C LYS A 122 7.72 -4.42 -2.19
N PHE A 123 6.45 -4.04 -2.03
CA PHE A 123 5.73 -3.28 -3.02
C PHE A 123 4.85 -2.23 -2.31
N LEU A 124 4.99 -0.95 -2.67
CA LEU A 124 4.36 0.16 -1.95
C LEU A 124 4.76 0.15 -0.46
N HIS A 125 3.80 -0.09 0.41
CA HIS A 125 3.97 -0.16 1.87
C HIS A 125 3.74 -1.56 2.42
N GLU A 126 3.73 -2.57 1.54
CA GLU A 126 3.41 -3.96 1.85
C GLU A 126 4.53 -4.91 1.46
N LEU A 127 4.73 -5.94 2.27
CA LEU A 127 5.50 -7.11 1.91
C LEU A 127 4.56 -8.10 1.23
N ARG A 128 4.82 -8.40 -0.04
CA ARG A 128 4.16 -9.48 -0.76
C ARG A 128 4.88 -10.79 -0.48
N ILE A 129 4.15 -11.75 0.05
CA ILE A 129 4.60 -13.12 0.30
C ILE A 129 3.89 -13.99 -0.73
N SER A 130 4.60 -14.40 -1.78
CA SER A 130 4.08 -15.33 -2.79
C SER A 130 4.46 -16.75 -2.40
N VAL A 131 3.48 -17.63 -2.31
CA VAL A 131 3.64 -19.05 -1.98
C VAL A 131 3.16 -19.86 -3.16
N GLY A 132 4.07 -20.57 -3.83
CA GLY A 132 3.77 -21.34 -5.03
C GLY A 132 4.92 -21.42 -6.01
N ASP A 133 4.69 -21.97 -7.19
CA ASP A 133 5.69 -22.13 -8.24
C ASP A 133 5.07 -21.91 -9.62
N GLU A 134 5.60 -20.96 -10.39
CA GLU A 134 5.13 -20.63 -11.73
C GLU A 134 5.21 -21.81 -12.73
N GLY A 135 6.09 -22.79 -12.44
CA GLY A 135 6.21 -24.01 -13.23
C GLY A 135 5.23 -25.12 -12.84
N LYS A 136 4.44 -24.94 -11.77
CA LYS A 136 3.53 -25.98 -11.22
C LYS A 136 2.15 -25.40 -10.94
N PRO A 137 1.28 -25.34 -11.93
CA PRO A 137 -0.08 -24.86 -11.72
C PRO A 137 -0.86 -25.79 -10.80
N VAL A 138 -1.68 -25.21 -9.95
CA VAL A 138 -2.59 -25.88 -9.01
C VAL A 138 -4.03 -25.48 -9.31
N GLY A 139 -5.00 -26.30 -8.90
CA GLY A 139 -6.43 -26.01 -9.04
C GLY A 139 -7.22 -26.70 -7.93
N GLY A 140 -8.51 -26.38 -7.85
CA GLY A 140 -9.40 -26.88 -6.80
C GLY A 140 -8.94 -26.44 -5.39
N LEU A 141 -9.28 -27.24 -4.38
CA LEU A 141 -9.02 -26.93 -2.98
C LEU A 141 -7.55 -27.19 -2.59
N GLN A 142 -6.87 -26.16 -2.11
CA GLN A 142 -5.48 -26.23 -1.64
C GLN A 142 -5.37 -25.65 -0.23
N ALA A 143 -4.49 -26.22 0.59
CA ALA A 143 -4.21 -25.73 1.93
C ALA A 143 -2.76 -25.25 2.04
N TYR A 144 -2.59 -24.04 2.53
CA TYR A 144 -1.30 -23.38 2.76
C TYR A 144 -1.16 -23.01 4.23
N VAL A 145 0.04 -23.22 4.76
CA VAL A 145 0.42 -22.75 6.10
C VAL A 145 1.54 -21.73 5.93
N LEU A 146 1.40 -20.56 6.53
CA LEU A 146 2.40 -19.52 6.56
C LEU A 146 2.80 -19.21 8.00
N ASP A 147 4.11 -19.09 8.23
CA ASP A 147 4.70 -18.63 9.48
C ASP A 147 5.55 -17.39 9.22
N TYR A 148 5.42 -16.37 10.06
CA TYR A 148 6.30 -15.19 10.03
C TYR A 148 6.28 -14.44 11.36
N ASP A 149 7.35 -13.68 11.62
CA ASP A 149 7.48 -12.86 12.80
C ASP A 149 7.29 -11.36 12.45
N VAL A 150 6.57 -10.64 13.30
CA VAL A 150 6.34 -9.21 13.18
C VAL A 150 6.91 -8.48 14.38
N THR A 151 7.86 -7.56 14.13
CA THR A 151 8.37 -6.64 15.16
C THR A 151 7.71 -5.29 15.04
N GLY A 152 7.44 -4.64 16.19
CA GLY A 152 6.79 -3.34 16.22
C GLY A 152 5.25 -3.38 16.16
N ALA A 153 4.62 -4.57 16.25
CA ALA A 153 3.17 -4.70 16.31
C ALA A 153 2.58 -4.20 17.63
N LEU A 154 3.35 -4.30 18.72
CA LEU A 154 2.95 -3.76 20.02
C LEU A 154 3.32 -2.28 20.15
N THR A 155 2.51 -1.56 20.90
CA THR A 155 2.71 -0.14 21.24
C THR A 155 2.68 0.02 22.76
N PRO A 156 3.75 0.58 23.37
CA PRO A 156 3.71 0.89 24.80
C PRO A 156 2.90 2.17 25.04
N TYR A 157 1.93 2.09 25.93
CA TYR A 157 1.20 3.23 26.46
C TYR A 157 1.38 3.30 27.98
N ARG A 158 1.04 4.44 28.59
CA ARG A 158 1.00 4.55 30.05
C ARG A 158 -0.10 3.66 30.62
N GLY A 159 0.26 2.73 31.48
CA GLY A 159 -0.63 1.81 32.16
C GLY A 159 -1.03 0.55 31.37
N ARG A 160 -0.62 0.44 30.12
CA ARG A 160 -0.85 -0.77 29.30
C ARG A 160 0.04 -0.83 28.06
N ASP A 161 0.31 -2.02 27.61
CA ASP A 161 0.80 -2.27 26.26
C ASP A 161 -0.38 -2.65 25.34
N GLU A 162 -0.32 -2.34 24.06
CA GLU A 162 -1.40 -2.63 23.12
C GLU A 162 -0.86 -3.29 21.86
N LEU A 163 -1.44 -4.43 21.49
CA LEU A 163 -1.31 -5.01 20.17
C LEU A 163 -2.46 -4.49 19.31
N ALA A 164 -2.14 -3.85 18.18
CA ALA A 164 -3.10 -3.50 17.14
C ALA A 164 -2.61 -4.05 15.81
N TRP A 165 -3.34 -5.01 15.25
CA TRP A 165 -2.90 -5.74 14.05
C TRP A 165 -4.06 -6.10 13.13
N ASP A 166 -3.87 -5.91 11.80
CA ASP A 166 -4.77 -6.45 10.79
C ASP A 166 -4.39 -7.92 10.54
N ALA A 167 -5.16 -8.82 11.17
CA ALA A 167 -4.81 -10.22 11.27
C ALA A 167 -4.94 -10.97 9.93
N LEU A 168 -5.95 -10.66 9.13
CA LEU A 168 -6.19 -11.32 7.84
C LEU A 168 -5.61 -10.54 6.67
N GLY A 169 -5.49 -9.22 6.81
CA GLY A 169 -5.16 -8.32 5.72
C GLY A 169 -6.32 -8.10 4.75
N THR A 170 -6.26 -6.99 4.04
CA THR A 170 -7.28 -6.59 3.06
C THR A 170 -6.83 -6.80 1.61
N GLY A 171 -5.74 -7.53 1.41
CA GLY A 171 -5.17 -7.80 0.08
C GLY A 171 -5.82 -8.95 -0.69
N TRP A 172 -6.78 -9.64 -0.09
CA TRP A 172 -7.47 -10.76 -0.75
C TRP A 172 -8.49 -10.26 -1.76
N GLY A 173 -8.31 -10.62 -3.03
CA GLY A 173 -9.25 -10.30 -4.12
C GLY A 173 -10.45 -11.25 -4.22
N VAL A 174 -10.56 -12.20 -3.29
CA VAL A 174 -11.60 -13.23 -3.22
C VAL A 174 -12.29 -13.18 -1.85
N PRO A 175 -13.54 -13.64 -1.73
CA PRO A 175 -14.23 -13.70 -0.45
C PRO A 175 -13.59 -14.72 0.50
N ILE A 176 -13.74 -14.49 1.81
CA ILE A 176 -13.37 -15.43 2.86
C ILE A 176 -14.66 -15.87 3.54
N ASP A 177 -14.99 -17.16 3.44
CA ASP A 177 -16.26 -17.68 3.94
C ASP A 177 -16.26 -17.71 5.46
N ASP A 178 -15.24 -18.32 6.08
CA ASP A 178 -15.08 -18.40 7.52
C ASP A 178 -13.65 -18.03 7.93
N ALA A 179 -13.53 -17.12 8.88
CA ALA A 179 -12.26 -16.69 9.44
C ALA A 179 -12.26 -16.84 10.96
N ALA A 180 -11.15 -17.36 11.52
CA ALA A 180 -10.89 -17.42 12.94
C ALA A 180 -9.50 -16.84 13.25
N VAL A 181 -9.44 -15.91 14.21
CA VAL A 181 -8.21 -15.29 14.67
C VAL A 181 -8.06 -15.55 16.16
N ARG A 182 -7.06 -16.32 16.55
CA ARG A 182 -6.73 -16.59 17.93
C ARG A 182 -5.49 -15.84 18.35
N VAL A 183 -5.60 -15.02 19.40
CA VAL A 183 -4.44 -14.38 20.03
C VAL A 183 -4.07 -15.12 21.30
N VAL A 184 -2.79 -15.44 21.45
CA VAL A 184 -2.20 -16.08 22.62
C VAL A 184 -1.15 -15.13 23.22
N SER A 185 -1.20 -14.95 24.54
CA SER A 185 -0.28 -14.06 25.26
C SER A 185 0.35 -14.78 26.45
N PRO A 186 1.65 -14.50 26.75
CA PRO A 186 2.29 -15.03 27.96
C PRO A 186 1.74 -14.39 29.25
N VAL A 187 1.01 -13.28 29.11
CA VAL A 187 0.40 -12.52 30.23
C VAL A 187 -1.10 -12.49 30.09
N PRO A 188 -1.86 -12.28 31.20
CA PRO A 188 -3.29 -12.13 31.14
C PRO A 188 -3.70 -10.96 30.25
N LEU A 189 -4.77 -11.14 29.46
CA LEU A 189 -5.33 -10.09 28.62
C LEU A 189 -6.11 -9.10 29.49
N ALA A 190 -5.84 -7.80 29.36
CA ALA A 190 -6.56 -6.73 30.05
C ALA A 190 -7.80 -6.26 29.27
N GLY A 191 -7.83 -6.52 27.97
CA GLY A 191 -8.95 -6.19 27.10
C GLY A 191 -8.73 -6.74 25.69
N ALA A 192 -9.81 -6.98 24.97
CA ALA A 192 -9.78 -7.48 23.60
C ALA A 192 -10.94 -6.90 22.80
N ASP A 193 -10.64 -6.40 21.61
CA ASP A 193 -11.60 -5.83 20.67
C ASP A 193 -11.26 -6.25 19.25
N CYS A 194 -12.28 -6.35 18.39
CA CYS A 194 -12.14 -6.74 17.01
C CYS A 194 -13.14 -5.99 16.13
N ALA A 195 -12.64 -5.49 15.00
CA ALA A 195 -13.46 -4.93 13.93
C ALA A 195 -13.23 -5.71 12.64
N ALA A 196 -14.31 -6.05 11.92
CA ALA A 196 -14.25 -6.73 10.63
C ALA A 196 -14.91 -5.89 9.55
N GLY A 197 -14.41 -6.02 8.31
CA GLY A 197 -14.89 -5.28 7.14
C GLY A 197 -13.77 -4.58 6.39
N ARG A 198 -14.12 -3.50 5.68
CA ARG A 198 -13.17 -2.69 4.92
C ARG A 198 -12.31 -1.83 5.85
N PRO A 199 -11.12 -1.38 5.37
CA PRO A 199 -10.28 -0.46 6.15
C PRO A 199 -11.06 0.77 6.61
N GLY A 200 -11.13 0.95 7.94
CA GLY A 200 -11.86 2.07 8.54
C GLY A 200 -13.27 1.74 9.02
N ASP A 201 -13.80 0.57 8.69
CA ASP A 201 -15.05 0.09 9.24
C ASP A 201 -14.93 -0.14 10.76
N THR A 202 -16.04 0.09 11.48
CA THR A 202 -16.14 -0.08 12.93
C THR A 202 -17.06 -1.25 13.29
N GLY A 203 -17.43 -2.08 12.31
CA GLY A 203 -18.25 -3.27 12.51
C GLY A 203 -17.54 -4.24 13.44
N ARG A 204 -18.24 -4.71 14.49
CA ARG A 204 -17.68 -5.72 15.39
C ARG A 204 -17.58 -7.06 14.68
N CYS A 205 -16.59 -7.87 15.04
CA CYS A 205 -16.51 -9.25 14.57
C CYS A 205 -17.74 -10.06 15.01
N GLY A 206 -18.05 -11.12 14.28
CA GLY A 206 -19.25 -11.95 14.46
C GLY A 206 -19.33 -12.61 15.83
N ALA A 207 -18.21 -13.13 16.35
CA ALA A 207 -18.14 -13.68 17.70
C ALA A 207 -16.77 -13.46 18.34
N THR A 208 -16.75 -13.43 19.67
CA THR A 208 -15.53 -13.31 20.48
C THR A 208 -15.61 -14.29 21.66
N ARG A 209 -14.58 -15.13 21.83
CA ARG A 209 -14.45 -16.06 22.95
C ARG A 209 -13.13 -15.79 23.67
N GLY A 210 -13.22 -15.26 24.91
CA GLY A 210 -12.06 -14.90 25.72
C GLY A 210 -11.73 -15.94 26.78
N ARG A 211 -10.41 -16.10 27.04
CA ARG A 211 -9.83 -16.76 28.21
C ARG A 211 -8.78 -15.83 28.82
N ARG A 212 -8.24 -16.21 30.00
CA ARG A 212 -7.28 -15.35 30.70
C ARG A 212 -6.06 -14.94 29.84
N HIS A 213 -5.51 -15.88 29.05
CA HIS A 213 -4.29 -15.71 28.25
C HIS A 213 -4.52 -15.83 26.74
N SER A 214 -5.77 -15.96 26.31
CA SER A 214 -6.09 -16.07 24.90
C SER A 214 -7.48 -15.51 24.60
N VAL A 215 -7.65 -15.05 23.40
CA VAL A 215 -8.95 -14.64 22.85
C VAL A 215 -9.04 -15.14 21.41
N GLU A 216 -10.23 -15.52 21.01
CA GLU A 216 -10.53 -15.98 19.65
C GLU A 216 -11.67 -15.11 19.12
N PHE A 217 -11.48 -14.59 17.92
CA PHE A 217 -12.45 -13.83 17.16
C PHE A 217 -12.82 -14.63 15.92
N THR A 218 -14.09 -14.69 15.59
CA THR A 218 -14.58 -15.34 14.37
C THR A 218 -15.42 -14.39 13.55
N GLN A 219 -15.34 -14.52 12.25
CA GLN A 219 -16.11 -13.75 11.29
C GLN A 219 -16.41 -14.61 10.07
N SER A 220 -17.66 -14.58 9.59
CA SER A 220 -18.05 -15.25 8.35
C SER A 220 -18.43 -14.24 7.29
N GLY A 221 -18.29 -14.64 6.02
CA GLY A 221 -18.78 -13.90 4.85
C GLY A 221 -18.05 -12.59 4.56
N LEU A 222 -16.73 -12.53 4.82
CA LEU A 222 -15.91 -11.37 4.43
C LEU A 222 -15.84 -11.28 2.89
N GLN A 223 -16.13 -10.10 2.39
CA GLN A 223 -16.08 -9.80 0.96
C GLN A 223 -14.64 -9.52 0.50
N PRO A 224 -14.36 -9.53 -0.82
CA PRO A 224 -13.05 -9.13 -1.32
C PRO A 224 -12.60 -7.79 -0.74
N HIS A 225 -11.33 -7.72 -0.32
CA HIS A 225 -10.69 -6.55 0.31
C HIS A 225 -11.23 -6.19 1.71
N GLU A 226 -11.93 -7.11 2.38
CA GLU A 226 -12.27 -7.00 3.78
C GLU A 226 -11.30 -7.80 4.65
N GLY A 227 -11.09 -7.37 5.89
CA GLY A 227 -10.14 -7.96 6.84
C GLY A 227 -10.64 -7.93 8.27
N MET A 228 -9.77 -8.30 9.21
CA MET A 228 -10.06 -8.29 10.65
C MET A 228 -8.96 -7.54 11.40
N MET A 229 -9.31 -6.34 11.91
CA MET A 229 -8.46 -5.55 12.79
C MET A 229 -8.68 -5.94 14.24
N ILE A 230 -7.65 -6.45 14.90
CA ILE A 230 -7.69 -6.80 16.32
C ILE A 230 -6.96 -5.79 17.18
N ARG A 231 -7.47 -5.56 18.39
CA ARG A 231 -6.82 -4.77 19.45
C ARG A 231 -6.83 -5.53 20.74
N ILE A 232 -5.66 -5.72 21.32
CA ILE A 232 -5.49 -6.44 22.59
C ILE A 232 -4.73 -5.56 23.55
N ALA A 233 -5.35 -5.30 24.72
CA ALA A 233 -4.69 -4.62 25.83
C ALA A 233 -3.97 -5.63 26.71
N LEU A 234 -2.73 -5.34 27.06
CA LEU A 234 -1.83 -6.16 27.87
C LEU A 234 -1.33 -5.33 29.06
N PRO A 235 -1.01 -5.95 30.21
CA PRO A 235 -0.38 -5.24 31.34
C PRO A 235 0.96 -4.64 30.96
N GLU A 236 1.22 -3.41 31.41
CA GLU A 236 2.48 -2.70 31.17
C GLU A 236 3.69 -3.40 31.82
N GLY A 237 4.82 -3.42 31.13
CA GLY A 237 6.14 -3.72 31.69
C GLY A 237 6.47 -5.20 31.88
N ILE A 238 5.58 -6.13 31.55
CA ILE A 238 5.86 -7.57 31.63
C ILE A 238 6.45 -8.10 30.30
N ILE A 239 5.99 -7.56 29.17
CA ILE A 239 6.53 -7.85 27.84
C ILE A 239 7.53 -6.77 27.49
N ARG A 240 8.66 -7.16 26.87
CA ARG A 240 9.66 -6.20 26.40
C ARG A 240 9.15 -5.55 25.11
N VAL A 241 8.42 -4.44 25.24
CA VAL A 241 7.89 -3.71 24.06
C VAL A 241 8.88 -2.62 23.67
N PRO A 242 9.61 -2.74 22.54
CA PRO A 242 10.48 -1.67 22.05
C PRO A 242 9.63 -0.49 21.56
N PRO A 243 10.17 0.74 21.63
CA PRO A 243 9.47 1.91 21.12
C PRO A 243 9.18 1.75 19.62
N PRO A 244 8.03 2.27 19.14
CA PRO A 244 7.68 2.20 17.72
C PRO A 244 8.75 2.84 16.85
N ARG A 245 9.09 2.16 15.75
CA ARG A 245 10.01 2.71 14.73
C ARG A 245 9.20 3.49 13.71
N TYR A 246 9.72 4.65 13.32
CA TYR A 246 9.10 5.49 12.31
C TYR A 246 10.05 5.71 11.14
N ALA A 247 9.50 5.80 9.94
CA ALA A 247 10.25 6.22 8.79
C ALA A 247 10.79 7.64 9.05
N PRO A 248 12.06 7.93 8.73
CA PRO A 248 12.58 9.27 8.87
C PRO A 248 11.73 10.24 8.05
N ALA A 249 11.35 11.36 8.65
CA ALA A 249 10.72 12.43 7.90
C ALA A 249 11.81 13.06 7.01
N HIS A 250 11.56 13.12 5.70
CA HIS A 250 12.51 13.62 4.71
C HIS A 250 13.00 15.06 4.97
N PHE A 251 12.19 15.84 5.68
CA PHE A 251 12.52 17.20 6.10
C PHE A 251 13.15 17.28 7.51
N ARG A 252 13.47 16.15 8.12
CA ARG A 252 13.98 16.12 9.49
C ARG A 252 15.49 15.94 9.49
N GLY A 253 16.20 17.04 9.55
CA GLY A 253 17.65 16.96 9.77
C GLY A 253 18.39 18.18 9.30
N SER A 254 18.15 18.68 8.12
CA SER A 254 18.77 19.92 7.67
C SER A 254 17.74 20.78 6.94
N VAL A 255 17.76 22.06 7.21
CA VAL A 255 17.02 23.05 6.44
C VAL A 255 17.85 23.50 5.23
N ALA A 256 18.98 22.84 4.96
CA ALA A 256 19.96 23.22 3.94
C ALA A 256 19.31 23.18 2.53
N GLY A 257 18.59 22.14 2.20
CA GLY A 257 17.87 22.01 0.92
C GLY A 257 16.84 23.12 0.73
N SER A 258 16.07 23.45 1.77
CA SER A 258 15.08 24.53 1.74
C SER A 258 15.72 25.90 1.54
N TRP A 259 16.82 26.18 2.24
CA TRP A 259 17.59 27.42 2.06
C TRP A 259 18.23 27.50 0.67
N ALA A 260 18.76 26.38 0.17
CA ALA A 260 19.32 26.31 -1.19
C ALA A 260 18.24 26.60 -2.25
N LEU A 261 17.03 26.07 -2.07
CA LEU A 261 15.91 26.35 -2.98
C LEU A 261 15.52 27.82 -2.95
N ILE A 262 15.37 28.43 -1.77
CA ILE A 262 15.07 29.85 -1.62
C ILE A 262 16.17 30.70 -2.27
N ALA A 263 17.44 30.42 -1.97
CA ALA A 263 18.57 31.11 -2.57
C ALA A 263 18.60 30.95 -4.09
N GLY A 264 18.32 29.77 -4.63
CA GLY A 264 18.24 29.51 -6.05
C GLY A 264 17.12 30.32 -6.73
N LEU A 265 15.96 30.42 -6.12
CA LEU A 265 14.85 31.23 -6.64
C LEU A 265 15.19 32.75 -6.63
N LEU A 266 15.82 33.24 -5.56
CA LEU A 266 16.28 34.63 -5.47
C LEU A 266 17.34 34.94 -6.53
N LEU A 267 18.29 34.03 -6.74
CA LEU A 267 19.32 34.16 -7.77
C LEU A 267 18.70 34.13 -9.18
N ALA A 268 17.75 33.25 -9.44
CA ALA A 268 17.02 33.20 -10.70
C ALA A 268 16.27 34.53 -10.97
N ALA A 269 15.64 35.11 -9.93
CA ALA A 269 15.01 36.43 -10.03
C ALA A 269 16.04 37.54 -10.31
N LEU A 270 17.20 37.53 -9.69
CA LEU A 270 18.29 38.47 -9.97
C LEU A 270 18.80 38.32 -11.39
N VAL A 271 19.01 37.10 -11.88
CA VAL A 271 19.38 36.81 -13.28
C VAL A 271 18.33 37.38 -14.25
N TRP A 272 17.05 37.25 -13.93
CA TRP A 272 15.96 37.81 -14.73
C TRP A 272 16.06 39.35 -14.78
N LEU A 273 16.33 39.99 -13.65
CA LEU A 273 16.48 41.45 -13.58
C LEU A 273 17.71 41.95 -14.38
N CYS A 274 18.83 41.18 -14.29
CA CYS A 274 20.07 41.51 -14.99
C CYS A 274 20.14 41.02 -16.45
N ARG A 275 19.05 40.51 -17.01
CA ARG A 275 19.00 39.89 -18.33
C ARG A 275 19.64 40.73 -19.43
N ARG A 276 19.45 42.08 -19.43
CA ARG A 276 20.01 42.98 -20.44
C ARG A 276 21.54 42.95 -20.50
N VAL A 277 22.18 42.72 -19.34
CA VAL A 277 23.66 42.65 -19.22
C VAL A 277 24.17 41.29 -19.59
N LEU A 278 23.37 40.22 -19.42
CA LEU A 278 23.74 38.84 -19.63
C LEU A 278 23.47 38.35 -21.05
N ALA A 279 22.65 39.06 -21.83
CA ALA A 279 22.26 38.66 -23.17
C ALA A 279 23.46 38.51 -24.10
N GLY A 280 23.48 37.43 -24.92
CA GLY A 280 24.51 37.15 -25.93
C GLY A 280 25.85 36.67 -25.40
N ARG A 281 26.02 36.47 -24.10
CA ARG A 281 27.29 35.97 -23.51
C ARG A 281 27.35 34.45 -23.55
N GLY A 282 28.21 33.86 -24.37
CA GLY A 282 28.39 32.41 -24.50
C GLY A 282 28.77 31.73 -23.19
N LEU A 283 29.61 32.35 -22.35
CA LEU A 283 29.98 31.82 -21.02
C LEU A 283 28.77 31.69 -20.09
N VAL A 284 27.80 32.60 -20.17
CA VAL A 284 26.57 32.51 -19.37
C VAL A 284 25.71 31.32 -19.84
N LEU A 285 25.64 31.10 -21.14
CA LEU A 285 24.93 29.96 -21.71
C LEU A 285 25.58 28.62 -21.29
N MET A 286 26.91 28.53 -21.37
CA MET A 286 27.65 27.33 -20.94
C MET A 286 27.50 27.05 -19.45
N GLY A 287 27.62 28.08 -18.60
CA GLY A 287 27.40 27.95 -17.16
C GLY A 287 25.97 27.54 -16.82
N GLY A 288 24.98 28.09 -17.52
CA GLY A 288 23.58 27.75 -17.37
C GLY A 288 23.27 26.29 -17.75
N THR A 289 23.83 25.81 -18.87
CA THR A 289 23.65 24.43 -19.31
C THR A 289 24.31 23.45 -18.34
N PHE A 290 25.51 23.78 -17.83
CA PHE A 290 26.18 22.97 -16.82
C PHE A 290 25.37 22.85 -15.51
N LEU A 291 24.87 23.97 -14.98
CA LEU A 291 24.07 23.99 -13.78
C LEU A 291 22.75 23.24 -13.95
N LEU A 292 22.10 23.40 -15.08
CA LEU A 292 20.89 22.65 -15.40
C LEU A 292 21.15 21.14 -15.41
N ALA A 293 22.20 20.70 -16.13
CA ALA A 293 22.57 19.30 -16.21
C ALA A 293 22.95 18.74 -14.82
N ALA A 294 23.78 19.45 -14.07
CA ALA A 294 24.19 19.03 -12.73
C ALA A 294 22.98 18.92 -11.78
N GLY A 295 22.05 19.87 -11.86
CA GLY A 295 20.81 19.83 -11.08
C GLY A 295 19.93 18.63 -11.41
N VAL A 296 19.74 18.34 -12.69
CA VAL A 296 18.99 17.16 -13.15
C VAL A 296 19.67 15.86 -12.68
N VAL A 297 20.99 15.76 -12.80
CA VAL A 297 21.74 14.59 -12.33
C VAL A 297 21.59 14.41 -10.82
N ALA A 298 21.67 15.49 -10.02
CA ALA A 298 21.51 15.43 -8.57
C ALA A 298 20.12 14.93 -8.16
N VAL A 299 19.06 15.44 -8.79
CA VAL A 299 17.67 14.99 -8.55
C VAL A 299 17.50 13.52 -8.94
N SER A 300 18.03 13.15 -10.11
CA SER A 300 17.92 11.77 -10.60
C SER A 300 18.68 10.78 -9.71
N TRP A 301 19.84 11.19 -9.19
CA TRP A 301 20.63 10.37 -8.27
C TRP A 301 19.95 10.17 -6.94
N ASP A 302 19.40 11.24 -6.34
CA ASP A 302 18.65 11.18 -5.07
C ASP A 302 17.43 10.26 -5.20
N LEU A 303 16.68 10.42 -6.29
CA LEU A 303 15.54 9.59 -6.61
C LEU A 303 15.93 8.11 -6.85
N ALA A 304 17.03 7.88 -7.59
CA ALA A 304 17.52 6.53 -7.85
C ALA A 304 18.01 5.84 -6.55
N ASP A 305 18.70 6.56 -5.67
CA ASP A 305 19.16 6.05 -4.38
C ASP A 305 17.96 5.65 -3.49
N ASP A 306 16.92 6.47 -3.42
CA ASP A 306 15.69 6.16 -2.69
C ASP A 306 15.00 4.92 -3.25
N ILE A 307 14.86 4.83 -4.57
CA ILE A 307 14.23 3.69 -5.26
C ILE A 307 15.03 2.40 -5.02
N LEU A 308 16.36 2.47 -5.10
CA LEU A 308 17.23 1.30 -4.92
C LEU A 308 17.24 0.80 -3.46
N ARG A 309 17.10 1.71 -2.48
CA ARG A 309 17.10 1.35 -1.05
C ARG A 309 15.73 0.97 -0.53
N GLY A 310 14.69 1.65 -0.99
CA GLY A 310 13.33 1.56 -0.46
C GLY A 310 12.30 0.96 -1.40
N GLY A 311 12.58 0.92 -2.70
CA GLY A 311 11.64 0.54 -3.75
C GLY A 311 10.98 1.75 -4.42
N LEU A 312 10.30 1.51 -5.55
CA LEU A 312 9.73 2.55 -6.44
C LEU A 312 8.81 3.57 -5.73
N TRP A 313 8.28 3.22 -4.58
CA TRP A 313 7.27 4.00 -3.86
C TRP A 313 7.79 4.66 -2.59
N GLU A 314 9.07 4.52 -2.28
CA GLU A 314 9.73 5.23 -1.19
C GLU A 314 10.50 6.48 -1.67
N ALA A 315 10.33 6.82 -2.94
CA ALA A 315 10.91 8.03 -3.50
C ALA A 315 10.45 9.28 -2.72
N SER A 316 11.40 10.07 -2.28
CA SER A 316 11.19 11.24 -1.46
C SER A 316 11.95 12.43 -2.01
N VAL A 317 11.55 13.62 -1.59
CA VAL A 317 12.29 14.85 -1.90
C VAL A 317 13.23 15.14 -0.73
N GLY A 318 14.50 14.71 -0.85
CA GLY A 318 15.55 15.00 0.12
C GLY A 318 16.22 16.36 -0.11
N ASP A 319 17.18 16.71 0.77
CA ASP A 319 17.97 17.93 0.63
C ASP A 319 18.77 17.94 -0.70
N ALA A 320 19.27 16.80 -1.15
CA ALA A 320 19.99 16.67 -2.41
C ALA A 320 19.10 16.97 -3.62
N ALA A 321 17.86 16.47 -3.62
CA ALA A 321 16.88 16.79 -4.65
C ALA A 321 16.54 18.28 -4.64
N MET A 322 16.34 18.91 -3.48
CA MET A 322 16.06 20.35 -3.37
C MET A 322 17.21 21.20 -3.88
N ILE A 323 18.46 20.86 -3.54
CA ILE A 323 19.67 21.53 -4.06
C ILE A 323 19.75 21.37 -5.58
N GLY A 324 19.47 20.16 -6.08
CA GLY A 324 19.42 19.87 -7.50
C GLY A 324 18.39 20.70 -8.26
N VAL A 325 17.17 20.81 -7.71
CA VAL A 325 16.12 21.68 -8.27
C VAL A 325 16.56 23.16 -8.26
N ALA A 326 17.15 23.64 -7.18
CA ALA A 326 17.68 25.00 -7.11
C ALA A 326 18.72 25.28 -8.22
N ALA A 327 19.66 24.38 -8.41
CA ALA A 327 20.68 24.47 -9.47
C ALA A 327 20.04 24.44 -10.87
N ALA A 328 19.07 23.55 -11.09
CA ALA A 328 18.36 23.47 -12.36
C ALA A 328 17.57 24.75 -12.69
N VAL A 329 16.91 25.35 -11.70
CA VAL A 329 16.16 26.60 -11.85
C VAL A 329 17.10 27.76 -12.21
N VAL A 330 18.23 27.89 -11.51
CA VAL A 330 19.26 28.91 -11.82
C VAL A 330 19.82 28.68 -13.22
N GLY A 331 20.17 27.43 -13.56
CA GLY A 331 20.68 27.05 -14.87
C GLY A 331 19.70 27.43 -16.01
N ALA A 332 18.42 27.12 -15.84
CA ALA A 332 17.38 27.47 -16.80
C ALA A 332 17.23 29.01 -16.95
N ALA A 333 17.28 29.75 -15.83
CA ALA A 333 17.23 31.23 -15.86
C ALA A 333 18.42 31.84 -16.61
N LEU A 334 19.65 31.30 -16.42
CA LEU A 334 20.84 31.72 -17.13
C LEU A 334 20.76 31.43 -18.62
N ILE A 335 20.32 30.27 -19.02
CA ILE A 335 20.10 29.89 -20.43
C ILE A 335 19.11 30.85 -21.07
N TRP A 336 18.00 31.12 -20.37
CA TRP A 336 17.00 32.04 -20.87
C TRP A 336 17.54 33.47 -21.00
N ALA A 337 18.30 33.96 -20.02
CA ALA A 337 18.88 35.28 -20.00
C ALA A 337 19.98 35.47 -21.07
N ALA A 338 20.71 34.38 -21.41
CA ALA A 338 21.76 34.42 -22.44
C ALA A 338 21.21 34.46 -23.88
N ARG A 339 19.92 34.22 -24.12
CA ARG A 339 19.32 34.27 -25.47
C ARG A 339 19.39 35.68 -26.02
N PRO A 340 19.83 35.84 -27.27
CA PRO A 340 19.84 37.15 -27.90
C PRO A 340 18.42 37.70 -28.03
N TRP A 341 18.28 39.01 -27.91
CA TRP A 341 16.99 39.66 -28.15
C TRP A 341 16.69 39.57 -29.65
N SER A 342 15.71 38.79 -30.06
CA SER A 342 15.15 38.91 -31.39
C SER A 342 14.30 40.19 -31.46
N ALA A 343 14.69 41.13 -32.32
CA ALA A 343 13.98 42.38 -32.57
C ALA A 343 12.67 42.18 -33.40
N GLN A 344 12.04 41.01 -33.30
CA GLN A 344 10.81 40.67 -34.00
C GLN A 344 9.61 40.92 -33.07
N GLY A 345 9.25 42.16 -32.91
CA GLY A 345 8.09 42.57 -32.09
C GLY A 345 7.66 44.01 -32.28
N LEU A 346 8.15 44.67 -33.35
CA LEU A 346 7.70 46.02 -33.76
C LEU A 346 7.43 45.99 -35.28
N GLN A 347 6.34 45.36 -35.69
CA GLN A 347 5.61 45.62 -36.91
C GLN A 347 4.12 45.56 -36.60
#